data_da5491d8f03a2cce4bd1b8c1538b4b91
#
_entry.id   da5491d8f03a2cce4bd1b8c1538b4b91
#
_cell.length_a   1.000
_cell.length_b   1.000
_cell.length_c   1.000
_cell.angle_alpha   90.00
_cell.angle_beta   90.00
_cell.angle_gamma   90.00
#
_symmetry.space_group_name_H-M   'P 1'
#
loop_
_entity.id
_entity.type
_entity.pdbx_description
1 polymer ?
#
loop_
_entity_poly.entity_id
_entity_poly.type
_entity_poly.pdbx_seq_one_letter_code
_entity_poly.pdbx_strand_id
1 'polypeptide(L)'
;MIKKMTTIRLVADKEKEQMHDNPLFPCSIYLIEWNKGGIQSIPWHWHRELEFMYVASGSAMVEYAGKRAIVEAGNGFFCNSRVLHRYSLDGERCQLYCMVFDEKFISGGVANVIFKKYVQPIVTDEMFSGKYLHTNIKRERDVITSIRKAFIAAQKEIFGFELDLRYYIGRALVILSDHPTASRIGYTTPQMERIKIMVDYIHGHFGEPITVEELASQAGISEREAQRCFQSIFNMSPRQYIQNYRLQVAEEMLLESNESILSIGMSCGYYNPSHFSKAFRLYRGCSPHAFRQQNS
;
A
#
# COMPACT_ATOMS: atom_id res chain seq x y z
N MET A 1 -11.22 6.87 -15.31
CA MET A 1 -10.92 6.99 -13.88
C MET A 1 -10.16 5.81 -13.31
N ILE A 2 -10.47 4.58 -13.65
CA ILE A 2 -9.66 3.43 -13.21
C ILE A 2 -8.31 3.47 -13.91
N LYS A 3 -7.24 3.56 -13.12
CA LYS A 3 -5.87 3.50 -13.62
C LYS A 3 -5.42 2.04 -13.63
N LYS A 4 -4.93 1.56 -14.77
CA LYS A 4 -4.15 0.33 -14.76
C LYS A 4 -2.81 0.63 -14.08
N MET A 5 -2.53 -0.10 -13.04
CA MET A 5 -1.34 0.08 -12.25
C MET A 5 -0.50 -1.18 -12.38
N THR A 6 0.64 -1.05 -12.99
CA THR A 6 1.69 -2.07 -12.94
C THR A 6 2.50 -1.91 -11.66
N THR A 7 2.61 -0.68 -11.16
CA THR A 7 3.39 -0.33 -9.96
C THR A 7 2.81 0.88 -9.24
N ILE A 8 2.99 0.98 -7.94
CA ILE A 8 2.79 2.22 -7.17
C ILE A 8 4.12 2.99 -7.24
N ARG A 9 4.11 4.17 -7.85
CA ARG A 9 5.21 5.12 -7.64
C ARG A 9 5.18 5.54 -6.17
N LEU A 10 6.05 4.96 -5.38
CA LEU A 10 6.38 5.47 -4.07
C LEU A 10 7.21 6.73 -4.29
N VAL A 11 6.51 7.87 -4.42
CA VAL A 11 7.19 9.15 -4.59
C VAL A 11 7.83 9.52 -3.26
N ALA A 12 9.16 9.56 -3.26
CA ALA A 12 10.01 9.91 -2.12
C ALA A 12 9.88 11.38 -1.65
N ASP A 13 8.91 12.12 -2.13
CA ASP A 13 8.77 13.56 -1.89
C ASP A 13 7.73 13.83 -0.82
N LYS A 14 8.18 14.26 0.37
CA LYS A 14 7.35 14.55 1.56
C LYS A 14 6.23 15.57 1.31
N GLU A 15 6.29 16.34 0.23
CA GLU A 15 5.26 17.32 -0.13
C GLU A 15 4.18 16.78 -1.09
N LYS A 16 4.37 15.57 -1.68
CA LYS A 16 3.41 14.93 -2.59
C LYS A 16 2.71 13.72 -1.99
N GLU A 17 2.33 13.80 -0.73
CA GLU A 17 1.50 12.79 -0.03
C GLU A 17 0.06 12.69 -0.56
N GLN A 18 -0.23 13.19 -1.75
CA GLN A 18 -1.54 13.04 -2.36
C GLN A 18 -1.47 11.90 -3.38
N MET A 19 -1.98 10.73 -3.00
CA MET A 19 -2.22 9.63 -3.92
C MET A 19 -3.30 9.96 -4.98
N HIS A 20 -3.73 11.21 -5.04
CA HIS A 20 -4.77 11.69 -5.93
C HIS A 20 -4.22 12.73 -6.91
N ASP A 21 -4.33 12.47 -8.21
CA ASP A 21 -3.94 13.42 -9.25
C ASP A 21 -4.89 14.63 -9.32
N ASN A 22 -6.08 14.53 -8.74
CA ASN A 22 -7.10 15.59 -8.75
C ASN A 22 -7.48 15.98 -7.32
N PRO A 23 -7.01 17.13 -6.82
CA PRO A 23 -7.38 17.64 -5.49
C PRO A 23 -8.88 17.89 -5.32
N LEU A 24 -9.61 18.14 -6.41
CA LEU A 24 -11.06 18.34 -6.39
C LEU A 24 -11.84 17.02 -6.29
N PHE A 25 -11.17 15.91 -6.56
CA PHE A 25 -11.75 14.57 -6.46
C PHE A 25 -10.76 13.63 -5.75
N PRO A 26 -10.68 13.69 -4.42
CA PRO A 26 -9.69 12.95 -3.63
C PRO A 26 -10.06 11.47 -3.44
N CYS A 27 -10.21 10.77 -4.57
CA CYS A 27 -10.43 9.33 -4.66
C CYS A 27 -9.74 8.78 -5.91
N SER A 28 -8.88 7.81 -5.74
CA SER A 28 -8.21 7.11 -6.83
C SER A 28 -8.55 5.62 -6.82
N ILE A 29 -8.75 5.05 -7.99
CA ILE A 29 -9.07 3.64 -8.15
C ILE A 29 -8.05 3.00 -9.08
N TYR A 30 -7.49 1.89 -8.62
CA TYR A 30 -6.45 1.15 -9.32
C TYR A 30 -6.92 -0.27 -9.64
N LEU A 31 -6.70 -0.69 -10.88
CA LEU A 31 -6.77 -2.09 -11.28
C LEU A 31 -5.34 -2.63 -11.33
N ILE A 32 -5.08 -3.66 -10.55
CA ILE A 32 -3.79 -4.30 -10.42
C ILE A 32 -3.92 -5.73 -10.92
N GLU A 33 -3.05 -6.11 -11.86
CA GLU A 33 -3.02 -7.43 -12.46
C GLU A 33 -1.63 -8.02 -12.25
N TRP A 34 -1.53 -9.03 -11.42
CA TRP A 34 -0.30 -9.73 -11.13
C TRP A 34 -0.27 -11.10 -11.78
N ASN A 35 0.90 -11.43 -12.33
CA ASN A 35 1.21 -12.74 -12.86
C ASN A 35 2.58 -13.19 -12.35
N LYS A 36 2.77 -14.50 -12.19
CA LYS A 36 4.07 -15.07 -11.86
C LYS A 36 5.06 -14.75 -12.99
N GLY A 37 6.18 -14.10 -12.64
CA GLY A 37 7.16 -13.62 -13.61
C GLY A 37 7.17 -12.10 -13.84
N GLY A 38 6.04 -11.41 -13.63
CA GLY A 38 5.93 -9.95 -13.63
C GLY A 38 6.05 -9.32 -12.25
N ILE A 39 5.59 -8.08 -12.10
CA ILE A 39 5.45 -7.44 -10.78
C ILE A 39 4.45 -8.23 -9.96
N GLN A 40 4.79 -8.50 -8.72
CA GLN A 40 4.03 -9.39 -7.85
C GLN A 40 3.73 -8.78 -6.49
N SER A 41 4.05 -7.51 -6.29
CA SER A 41 3.82 -6.86 -5.00
C SER A 41 3.76 -5.34 -5.09
N ILE A 42 3.04 -4.76 -4.17
CA ILE A 42 3.13 -3.36 -3.78
C ILE A 42 3.98 -3.34 -2.51
N PRO A 43 5.05 -2.52 -2.45
CA PRO A 43 5.97 -2.49 -1.31
C PRO A 43 5.29 -2.04 -0.02
N TRP A 44 6.01 -2.16 1.09
CA TRP A 44 5.63 -1.55 2.33
C TRP A 44 5.50 -0.03 2.17
N HIS A 45 4.28 0.48 2.43
CA HIS A 45 3.97 1.90 2.37
C HIS A 45 2.86 2.24 3.36
N TRP A 46 2.66 3.49 3.58
CA TRP A 46 1.52 4.02 4.31
C TRP A 46 1.06 5.34 3.66
N HIS A 47 -0.17 5.70 3.86
CA HIS A 47 -0.76 6.94 3.40
C HIS A 47 -1.85 7.42 4.37
N ARG A 48 -2.26 8.68 4.25
CA ARG A 48 -3.30 9.27 5.10
C ARG A 48 -4.69 8.84 4.74
N GLU A 49 -4.87 8.42 3.53
CA GLU A 49 -6.14 7.99 2.98
C GLU A 49 -6.60 6.67 3.60
N LEU A 50 -7.88 6.41 3.44
CA LEU A 50 -8.51 5.12 3.68
C LEU A 50 -8.43 4.28 2.40
N GLU A 51 -8.35 2.97 2.52
CA GLU A 51 -8.30 2.09 1.36
C GLU A 51 -9.24 0.91 1.48
N PHE A 52 -9.96 0.63 0.39
CA PHE A 52 -10.63 -0.64 0.15
C PHE A 52 -9.92 -1.41 -0.94
N MET A 53 -9.61 -2.68 -0.68
CA MET A 53 -9.17 -3.64 -1.68
C MET A 53 -10.25 -4.68 -1.91
N TYR A 54 -10.42 -5.10 -3.17
CA TYR A 54 -11.29 -6.21 -3.59
C TYR A 54 -10.54 -7.13 -4.54
N VAL A 55 -10.50 -8.42 -4.24
CA VAL A 55 -9.89 -9.42 -5.12
C VAL A 55 -10.94 -9.97 -6.08
N ALA A 56 -10.78 -9.70 -7.37
CA ALA A 56 -11.68 -10.14 -8.42
C ALA A 56 -11.39 -11.59 -8.88
N SER A 57 -10.11 -11.97 -8.93
CA SER A 57 -9.68 -13.34 -9.26
C SER A 57 -8.32 -13.65 -8.61
N GLY A 58 -8.06 -14.93 -8.34
CA GLY A 58 -6.85 -15.39 -7.66
C GLY A 58 -6.83 -15.05 -6.18
N SER A 59 -5.66 -14.82 -5.62
CA SER A 59 -5.46 -14.44 -4.21
C SER A 59 -4.31 -13.46 -4.04
N ALA A 60 -4.40 -12.64 -3.01
CA ALA A 60 -3.37 -11.69 -2.60
C ALA A 60 -3.05 -11.85 -1.12
N MET A 61 -1.76 -11.82 -0.78
CA MET A 61 -1.29 -11.67 0.59
C MET A 61 -1.34 -10.21 0.98
N VAL A 62 -1.99 -9.91 2.08
CA VAL A 62 -2.00 -8.60 2.73
C VAL A 62 -1.20 -8.69 4.02
N GLU A 63 -0.22 -7.81 4.17
CA GLU A 63 0.54 -7.66 5.41
C GLU A 63 0.34 -6.23 5.92
N TYR A 64 -0.06 -6.07 7.17
CA TYR A 64 -0.40 -4.79 7.77
C TYR A 64 -0.24 -4.81 9.28
N ALA A 65 0.33 -3.78 9.87
CA ALA A 65 0.45 -3.63 11.32
C ALA A 65 0.96 -4.91 12.04
N GLY A 66 1.93 -5.64 11.44
CA GLY A 66 2.47 -6.89 11.98
C GLY A 66 1.56 -8.12 11.80
N LYS A 67 0.43 -7.99 11.12
CA LYS A 67 -0.51 -9.07 10.79
C LYS A 67 -0.38 -9.47 9.33
N ARG A 68 -0.86 -10.67 8.99
CA ARG A 68 -0.99 -11.11 7.58
C ARG A 68 -2.33 -11.81 7.36
N ALA A 69 -2.85 -11.67 6.14
CA ALA A 69 -4.04 -12.38 5.69
C ALA A 69 -3.94 -12.69 4.20
N ILE A 70 -4.43 -13.86 3.77
CA ILE A 70 -4.64 -14.18 2.35
C ILE A 70 -6.07 -13.78 2.03
N VAL A 71 -6.21 -12.89 1.05
CA VAL A 71 -7.52 -12.44 0.55
C VAL A 71 -7.78 -13.13 -0.78
N GLU A 72 -8.73 -14.05 -0.77
CA GLU A 72 -9.14 -14.83 -1.93
C GLU A 72 -10.18 -14.09 -2.79
N ALA A 73 -10.34 -14.55 -4.03
CA ALA A 73 -11.34 -14.02 -4.95
C ALA A 73 -12.74 -13.91 -4.33
N GLY A 74 -13.40 -12.79 -4.58
CA GLY A 74 -14.71 -12.46 -4.03
C GLY A 74 -14.67 -11.76 -2.68
N ASN A 75 -13.56 -11.84 -1.95
CA ASN A 75 -13.37 -11.19 -0.66
C ASN A 75 -12.68 -9.84 -0.81
N GLY A 76 -12.56 -9.09 0.29
CA GLY A 76 -11.94 -7.77 0.31
C GLY A 76 -11.12 -7.52 1.56
N PHE A 77 -10.48 -6.39 1.57
CA PHE A 77 -9.73 -5.88 2.71
C PHE A 77 -9.97 -4.37 2.87
N PHE A 78 -10.10 -3.92 4.09
CA PHE A 78 -10.09 -2.52 4.46
C PHE A 78 -8.81 -2.18 5.17
N CYS A 79 -8.10 -1.16 4.72
CA CYS A 79 -6.95 -0.58 5.38
C CYS A 79 -7.29 0.81 5.91
N ASN A 80 -7.01 1.03 7.20
CA ASN A 80 -7.27 2.30 7.84
C ASN A 80 -6.18 3.33 7.50
N SER A 81 -6.48 4.61 7.75
CA SER A 81 -5.55 5.73 7.61
C SER A 81 -4.24 5.48 8.35
N ARG A 82 -3.12 5.86 7.73
CA ARG A 82 -1.76 5.79 8.31
C ARG A 82 -1.29 4.41 8.75
N VAL A 83 -1.90 3.35 8.25
CA VAL A 83 -1.47 1.97 8.53
C VAL A 83 -0.38 1.57 7.55
N LEU A 84 0.75 1.11 8.09
CA LEU A 84 1.82 0.53 7.29
C LEU A 84 1.36 -0.84 6.77
N HIS A 85 1.35 -1.00 5.44
CA HIS A 85 0.86 -2.21 4.78
C HIS A 85 1.59 -2.49 3.47
N ARG A 86 1.45 -3.71 2.98
CA ARG A 86 1.86 -4.12 1.64
C ARG A 86 0.92 -5.20 1.10
N TYR A 87 0.91 -5.32 -0.22
CA TYR A 87 0.22 -6.39 -0.93
C TYR A 87 1.19 -7.20 -1.78
N SER A 88 1.00 -8.50 -1.88
CA SER A 88 1.78 -9.36 -2.77
C SER A 88 0.92 -10.45 -3.37
N LEU A 89 1.34 -10.94 -4.53
CA LEU A 89 0.72 -12.09 -5.18
C LEU A 89 0.82 -13.32 -4.28
N ASP A 90 -0.31 -14.01 -4.13
CA ASP A 90 -0.38 -15.35 -3.56
C ASP A 90 -0.87 -16.30 -4.66
N GLY A 91 0.01 -17.21 -5.10
CA GLY A 91 -0.27 -18.12 -6.22
C GLY A 91 0.28 -17.67 -7.58
N GLU A 92 -0.42 -17.98 -8.67
CA GLU A 92 0.05 -17.78 -10.05
C GLU A 92 -0.43 -16.46 -10.67
N ARG A 93 -1.63 -16.03 -10.35
CA ARG A 93 -2.28 -14.80 -10.86
C ARG A 93 -3.18 -14.19 -9.81
N CYS A 94 -3.29 -12.87 -9.86
CA CYS A 94 -4.26 -12.15 -9.07
C CYS A 94 -4.72 -10.90 -9.84
N GLN A 95 -6.02 -10.65 -9.84
CA GLN A 95 -6.59 -9.38 -10.26
C GLN A 95 -7.30 -8.77 -9.07
N LEU A 96 -6.88 -7.57 -8.69
CA LEU A 96 -7.46 -6.85 -7.57
C LEU A 96 -7.71 -5.38 -7.91
N TYR A 97 -8.65 -4.80 -7.22
CA TYR A 97 -8.95 -3.37 -7.26
C TYR A 97 -8.60 -2.76 -5.92
N CYS A 98 -7.87 -1.65 -5.95
CA CYS A 98 -7.64 -0.79 -4.78
C CYS A 98 -8.35 0.53 -4.99
N MET A 99 -9.05 1.00 -3.96
CA MET A 99 -9.73 2.28 -3.92
C MET A 99 -9.20 3.07 -2.73
N VAL A 100 -8.42 4.09 -3.02
CA VAL A 100 -7.77 4.97 -2.04
C VAL A 100 -8.51 6.30 -2.04
N PHE A 101 -8.93 6.78 -0.85
CA PHE A 101 -9.72 8.01 -0.77
C PHE A 101 -9.46 8.77 0.53
N ASP A 102 -9.37 10.09 0.40
CA ASP A 102 -9.28 11.00 1.55
C ASP A 102 -10.61 11.00 2.33
N GLU A 103 -10.53 11.16 3.63
CA GLU A 103 -11.70 11.25 4.52
C GLU A 103 -12.68 12.35 4.10
N LYS A 104 -12.18 13.44 3.50
CA LYS A 104 -12.98 14.55 2.97
C LYS A 104 -13.79 14.16 1.74
N PHE A 105 -13.38 13.13 1.01
CA PHE A 105 -14.16 12.61 -0.12
C PHE A 105 -15.58 12.23 0.31
N ILE A 106 -15.72 11.62 1.49
CA ILE A 106 -17.03 11.22 2.01
C ILE A 106 -17.69 12.36 2.77
N SER A 107 -16.94 13.00 3.67
CA SER A 107 -17.49 13.98 4.60
C SER A 107 -17.63 15.39 4.02
N GLY A 108 -16.87 15.74 2.99
CA GLY A 108 -16.76 17.10 2.47
C GLY A 108 -15.96 18.04 3.39
N GLY A 109 -15.49 17.55 4.54
CA GLY A 109 -14.71 18.29 5.52
C GLY A 109 -14.84 17.71 6.91
N VAL A 110 -14.03 18.19 7.86
CA VAL A 110 -13.97 17.64 9.24
C VAL A 110 -14.97 18.28 10.21
N ALA A 111 -15.57 19.41 9.85
CA ALA A 111 -16.46 20.19 10.73
C ALA A 111 -17.95 19.87 10.51
N ASN A 112 -18.31 18.61 10.26
CA ASN A 112 -19.70 18.24 10.03
C ASN A 112 -20.08 16.90 10.68
N VAL A 113 -21.39 16.60 10.68
CA VAL A 113 -21.94 15.40 11.33
C VAL A 113 -21.48 14.11 10.68
N ILE A 114 -21.26 14.09 9.35
CA ILE A 114 -20.85 12.89 8.62
C ILE A 114 -19.45 12.48 9.08
N PHE A 115 -18.52 13.44 9.13
CA PHE A 115 -17.18 13.19 9.64
C PHE A 115 -17.22 12.67 11.08
N LYS A 116 -17.82 13.45 12.00
CA LYS A 116 -17.82 13.13 13.42
C LYS A 116 -18.48 11.79 13.76
N LYS A 117 -19.51 11.42 13.03
CA LYS A 117 -20.30 10.23 13.34
C LYS A 117 -19.80 8.95 12.67
N TYR A 118 -19.28 9.04 11.44
CA TYR A 118 -19.02 7.84 10.62
C TYR A 118 -17.56 7.69 10.18
N VAL A 119 -16.81 8.79 10.07
CA VAL A 119 -15.42 8.75 9.61
C VAL A 119 -14.45 8.84 10.77
N GLN A 120 -14.61 9.84 11.63
CA GLN A 120 -13.73 10.05 12.78
C GLN A 120 -13.55 8.79 13.65
N PRO A 121 -14.61 8.05 14.02
CA PRO A 121 -14.44 6.85 14.85
C PRO A 121 -13.57 5.77 14.20
N ILE A 122 -13.51 5.72 12.86
CA ILE A 122 -12.65 4.80 12.11
C ILE A 122 -11.20 5.31 12.10
N VAL A 123 -10.99 6.55 11.65
CA VAL A 123 -9.63 7.08 11.44
C VAL A 123 -8.86 7.36 12.73
N THR A 124 -9.59 7.57 13.85
CA THR A 124 -8.97 7.76 15.17
C THR A 124 -8.85 6.49 16.00
N ASP A 125 -9.41 5.36 15.54
CA ASP A 125 -9.25 4.07 16.22
C ASP A 125 -7.93 3.43 15.85
N GLU A 126 -6.90 3.68 16.64
CA GLU A 126 -5.54 3.16 16.45
C GLU A 126 -5.46 1.62 16.57
N MET A 127 -6.45 0.98 17.20
CA MET A 127 -6.52 -0.49 17.27
C MET A 127 -7.16 -1.09 16.01
N PHE A 128 -7.89 -0.29 15.25
CA PHE A 128 -8.52 -0.71 14.01
C PHE A 128 -7.62 -0.44 12.81
N SER A 129 -6.51 -1.13 12.72
CA SER A 129 -5.55 -0.97 11.61
C SER A 129 -6.08 -1.45 10.25
N GLY A 130 -6.98 -2.43 10.24
CA GLY A 130 -7.56 -2.97 9.01
C GLY A 130 -8.43 -4.18 9.30
N LYS A 131 -9.18 -4.58 8.28
CA LYS A 131 -10.14 -5.69 8.40
C LYS A 131 -10.22 -6.51 7.13
N TYR A 132 -10.03 -7.82 7.25
CA TYR A 132 -10.43 -8.77 6.23
C TYR A 132 -11.96 -8.81 6.12
N LEU A 133 -12.50 -8.80 4.92
CA LEU A 133 -13.92 -8.79 4.62
C LEU A 133 -14.29 -10.09 3.91
N HIS A 134 -15.06 -10.93 4.60
CA HIS A 134 -15.50 -12.23 4.11
C HIS A 134 -16.89 -12.18 3.48
N THR A 135 -17.07 -12.76 2.31
CA THR A 135 -18.38 -12.85 1.66
C THR A 135 -19.37 -13.78 2.38
N ASN A 136 -18.88 -14.70 3.20
CA ASN A 136 -19.73 -15.61 3.99
C ASN A 136 -20.32 -14.94 5.26
N ILE A 137 -19.77 -13.79 5.69
CA ILE A 137 -20.30 -13.01 6.82
C ILE A 137 -21.22 -11.92 6.26
N LYS A 138 -22.52 -11.96 6.59
CA LYS A 138 -23.54 -11.08 6.02
C LYS A 138 -23.14 -9.61 6.00
N ARG A 139 -22.69 -9.08 7.13
CA ARG A 139 -22.30 -7.67 7.29
C ARG A 139 -21.10 -7.30 6.41
N GLU A 140 -20.07 -8.15 6.36
CA GLU A 140 -18.88 -7.95 5.56
C GLU A 140 -19.18 -8.09 4.07
N ARG A 141 -20.07 -9.02 3.69
CA ARG A 141 -20.61 -9.13 2.34
C ARG A 141 -21.33 -7.87 1.89
N ASP A 142 -22.05 -7.19 2.79
CA ASP A 142 -22.71 -5.92 2.48
C ASP A 142 -21.70 -4.80 2.20
N VAL A 143 -20.56 -4.78 2.93
CA VAL A 143 -19.42 -3.91 2.63
C VAL A 143 -18.85 -4.23 1.26
N ILE A 144 -18.51 -5.51 0.99
CA ILE A 144 -17.96 -5.97 -0.28
C ILE A 144 -18.90 -5.61 -1.45
N THR A 145 -20.22 -5.79 -1.26
CA THR A 145 -21.21 -5.43 -2.27
C THR A 145 -21.18 -3.94 -2.57
N SER A 146 -21.03 -3.10 -1.55
CA SER A 146 -20.95 -1.65 -1.72
C SER A 146 -19.67 -1.25 -2.46
N ILE A 147 -18.50 -1.76 -2.07
CA ILE A 147 -17.24 -1.43 -2.76
C ILE A 147 -17.21 -1.94 -4.20
N ARG A 148 -17.80 -3.12 -4.49
CA ARG A 148 -17.93 -3.61 -5.87
C ARG A 148 -18.81 -2.69 -6.74
N LYS A 149 -19.91 -2.17 -6.20
CA LYS A 149 -20.75 -1.19 -6.91
C LYS A 149 -19.99 0.10 -7.19
N ALA A 150 -19.14 0.56 -6.24
CA ALA A 150 -18.27 1.70 -6.46
C ALA A 150 -17.29 1.43 -7.61
N PHE A 151 -16.64 0.26 -7.67
CA PHE A 151 -15.76 -0.10 -8.78
C PHE A 151 -16.50 -0.14 -10.12
N ILE A 152 -17.71 -0.70 -10.16
CA ILE A 152 -18.53 -0.74 -11.38
C ILE A 152 -18.90 0.69 -11.83
N ALA A 153 -19.27 1.57 -10.92
CA ALA A 153 -19.56 2.97 -11.24
C ALA A 153 -18.34 3.69 -11.83
N ALA A 154 -17.17 3.50 -11.19
CA ALA A 154 -15.90 4.06 -11.69
C ALA A 154 -15.48 3.50 -13.05
N GLN A 155 -15.80 2.24 -13.34
CA GLN A 155 -15.47 1.61 -14.62
C GLN A 155 -16.34 2.12 -15.76
N LYS A 156 -17.62 2.39 -15.49
CA LYS A 156 -18.59 2.84 -16.50
C LYS A 156 -18.51 4.34 -16.78
N GLU A 157 -18.11 5.15 -15.82
CA GLU A 157 -18.02 6.61 -15.90
C GLU A 157 -19.27 7.29 -16.48
N ILE A 158 -20.45 6.74 -16.17
CA ILE A 158 -21.73 7.34 -16.57
C ILE A 158 -21.91 8.66 -15.81
N PHE A 159 -22.51 9.67 -16.43
CA PHE A 159 -22.79 10.96 -15.78
C PHE A 159 -23.34 10.78 -14.36
N GLY A 160 -22.68 11.40 -13.37
CA GLY A 160 -23.00 11.28 -11.95
C GLY A 160 -22.29 10.15 -11.21
N PHE A 161 -21.38 9.40 -11.86
CA PHE A 161 -20.65 8.29 -11.22
C PHE A 161 -19.86 8.72 -9.97
N GLU A 162 -19.45 9.99 -9.88
CA GLU A 162 -18.78 10.56 -8.70
C GLU A 162 -19.68 10.53 -7.46
N LEU A 163 -20.96 10.81 -7.64
CA LEU A 163 -21.97 10.71 -6.58
C LEU A 163 -22.23 9.26 -6.19
N ASP A 164 -22.26 8.35 -7.17
CA ASP A 164 -22.40 6.91 -6.94
C ASP A 164 -21.20 6.38 -6.13
N LEU A 165 -19.97 6.78 -6.49
CA LEU A 165 -18.76 6.43 -5.73
C LEU A 165 -18.86 6.89 -4.29
N ARG A 166 -19.19 8.17 -4.09
CA ARG A 166 -19.34 8.76 -2.75
C ARG A 166 -20.42 8.03 -1.95
N TYR A 167 -21.53 7.70 -2.57
CA TYR A 167 -22.63 6.96 -1.94
C TYR A 167 -22.19 5.55 -1.52
N TYR A 168 -21.60 4.77 -2.43
CA TYR A 168 -21.26 3.37 -2.13
C TYR A 168 -20.08 3.27 -1.13
N ILE A 169 -19.08 4.13 -1.24
CA ILE A 169 -17.99 4.18 -0.26
C ILE A 169 -18.53 4.61 1.11
N GLY A 170 -19.40 5.61 1.15
CA GLY A 170 -20.05 6.06 2.38
C GLY A 170 -20.89 4.95 3.04
N ARG A 171 -21.61 4.15 2.25
CA ARG A 171 -22.35 2.98 2.76
C ARG A 171 -21.43 1.93 3.36
N ALA A 172 -20.31 1.63 2.71
CA ALA A 172 -19.31 0.70 3.22
C ALA A 172 -18.74 1.19 4.57
N LEU A 173 -18.41 2.48 4.68
CA LEU A 173 -17.91 3.06 5.93
C LEU A 173 -18.96 3.04 7.06
N VAL A 174 -20.23 3.34 6.77
CA VAL A 174 -21.31 3.24 7.76
C VAL A 174 -21.42 1.85 8.33
N ILE A 175 -21.32 0.81 7.49
CA ILE A 175 -21.38 -0.59 7.94
C ILE A 175 -20.14 -0.93 8.79
N LEU A 176 -18.96 -0.40 8.45
CA LEU A 176 -17.74 -0.58 9.24
C LEU A 176 -17.78 0.16 10.57
N SER A 177 -18.26 1.43 10.58
CA SER A 177 -18.28 2.28 11.78
C SER A 177 -19.20 1.78 12.89
N ASP A 178 -20.23 1.00 12.53
CA ASP A 178 -21.14 0.39 13.50
C ASP A 178 -20.55 -0.88 14.17
N HIS A 179 -19.22 -1.03 14.18
CA HIS A 179 -18.55 -2.16 14.81
C HIS A 179 -18.32 -1.90 16.31
N PRO A 180 -18.57 -2.89 17.20
CA PRO A 180 -18.39 -2.73 18.66
C PRO A 180 -16.97 -2.39 19.13
N THR A 181 -15.96 -2.55 18.24
CA THR A 181 -14.55 -2.22 18.53
C THR A 181 -14.21 -0.75 18.33
N ALA A 182 -15.08 0.06 17.75
CA ALA A 182 -14.88 1.50 17.54
C ALA A 182 -14.89 2.35 18.84
N SER A 183 -14.82 1.73 20.00
CA SER A 183 -14.90 2.42 21.30
C SER A 183 -13.69 2.19 22.20
N ARG A 184 -12.62 1.58 21.72
CA ARG A 184 -11.40 1.39 22.52
C ARG A 184 -10.29 2.30 22.03
N ILE A 185 -9.94 3.26 22.87
CA ILE A 185 -8.75 4.10 22.71
C ILE A 185 -7.54 3.17 22.56
N GLY A 186 -7.01 3.06 21.36
CA GLY A 186 -5.80 2.33 21.05
C GLY A 186 -4.68 3.32 20.81
N TYR A 187 -3.50 3.00 21.31
CA TYR A 187 -2.30 3.79 21.05
C TYR A 187 -1.59 3.20 19.84
N THR A 188 -1.19 4.03 18.87
CA THR A 188 -0.08 3.65 17.99
C THR A 188 1.08 3.27 18.90
N THR A 189 1.54 2.02 18.81
CA THR A 189 2.67 1.66 19.65
C THR A 189 3.84 2.58 19.25
N PRO A 190 4.63 3.10 20.21
CA PRO A 190 5.82 3.90 19.87
C PRO A 190 6.71 3.23 18.82
N GLN A 191 6.68 1.92 18.77
CA GLN A 191 7.36 1.10 17.79
C GLN A 191 6.85 1.31 16.35
N MET A 192 5.52 1.46 16.14
CA MET A 192 4.94 1.73 14.82
C MET A 192 5.32 3.11 14.30
N GLU A 193 5.29 4.14 15.15
CA GLU A 193 5.74 5.48 14.75
C GLU A 193 7.22 5.50 14.38
N ARG A 194 8.06 4.82 15.17
CA ARG A 194 9.49 4.70 14.87
C ARG A 194 9.76 3.99 13.54
N ILE A 195 9.01 2.91 13.25
CA ILE A 195 9.13 2.21 11.97
C ILE A 195 8.71 3.10 10.81
N LYS A 196 7.62 3.86 10.92
CA LYS A 196 7.20 4.81 9.87
C LYS A 196 8.29 5.82 9.56
N ILE A 197 8.85 6.46 10.59
CA ILE A 197 9.96 7.42 10.42
C ILE A 197 11.13 6.79 9.68
N MET A 198 11.54 5.57 10.07
CA MET A 198 12.66 4.87 9.43
C MET A 198 12.34 4.44 7.99
N VAL A 199 11.14 3.98 7.73
CA VAL A 199 10.69 3.60 6.38
C VAL A 199 10.62 4.82 5.46
N ASP A 200 10.06 5.94 5.93
CA ASP A 200 10.02 7.20 5.17
C ASP A 200 11.43 7.70 4.83
N TYR A 201 12.36 7.60 5.79
CA TYR A 201 13.74 7.95 5.54
C TYR A 201 14.36 7.06 4.45
N ILE A 202 14.16 5.74 4.52
CA ILE A 202 14.65 4.80 3.49
C ILE A 202 14.07 5.16 2.13
N HIS A 203 12.77 5.40 2.04
CA HIS A 203 12.08 5.72 0.78
C HIS A 203 12.55 7.04 0.18
N GLY A 204 12.92 8.03 1.02
CA GLY A 204 13.44 9.31 0.56
C GLY A 204 14.92 9.30 0.16
N HIS A 205 15.70 8.28 0.58
CA HIS A 205 17.17 8.27 0.44
C HIS A 205 17.72 6.95 -0.11
N PHE A 206 16.86 6.07 -0.68
CA PHE A 206 17.26 4.71 -1.10
C PHE A 206 18.42 4.67 -2.09
N GLY A 207 18.58 5.70 -2.93
CA GLY A 207 19.70 5.82 -3.88
C GLY A 207 21.04 6.16 -3.21
N GLU A 208 21.03 6.57 -1.95
CA GLU A 208 22.21 7.00 -1.19
C GLU A 208 22.70 5.90 -0.23
N PRO A 209 23.94 5.97 0.26
CA PRO A 209 24.37 5.12 1.36
C PRO A 209 23.52 5.38 2.61
N ILE A 210 22.87 4.36 3.14
CA ILE A 210 22.08 4.43 4.38
C ILE A 210 22.68 3.48 5.40
N THR A 211 23.01 3.99 6.59
CA THR A 211 23.47 3.19 7.73
C THR A 211 22.34 2.91 8.71
N VAL A 212 22.47 1.85 9.51
CA VAL A 212 21.49 1.53 10.57
C VAL A 212 21.54 2.59 11.68
N GLU A 213 22.70 3.18 11.91
CA GLU A 213 22.91 4.28 12.86
C GLU A 213 22.09 5.52 12.45
N GLU A 214 22.15 5.91 11.17
CA GLU A 214 21.35 7.03 10.63
C GLU A 214 19.86 6.76 10.80
N LEU A 215 19.38 5.57 10.43
CA LEU A 215 17.97 5.20 10.61
C LEU A 215 17.52 5.27 12.07
N ALA A 216 18.34 4.75 12.98
CA ALA A 216 18.05 4.76 14.41
C ALA A 216 18.00 6.20 14.94
N SER A 217 18.93 7.05 14.49
CA SER A 217 18.99 8.48 14.84
C SER A 217 17.72 9.23 14.40
N GLN A 218 17.22 8.98 13.18
CA GLN A 218 15.98 9.60 12.69
C GLN A 218 14.78 9.28 13.60
N ALA A 219 14.73 8.06 14.14
CA ALA A 219 13.65 7.62 15.02
C ALA A 219 13.93 7.87 16.51
N GLY A 220 15.06 8.48 16.88
CA GLY A 220 15.47 8.77 18.27
C GLY A 220 15.69 7.50 19.12
N ILE A 221 16.24 6.43 18.52
CA ILE A 221 16.46 5.14 19.18
C ILE A 221 17.87 4.61 18.92
N SER A 222 18.24 3.54 19.62
CA SER A 222 19.50 2.82 19.36
C SER A 222 19.39 1.91 18.13
N GLU A 223 20.53 1.59 17.48
CA GLU A 223 20.59 0.62 16.37
C GLU A 223 19.98 -0.74 16.76
N ARG A 224 20.23 -1.21 17.98
CA ARG A 224 19.67 -2.47 18.49
C ARG A 224 18.14 -2.41 18.52
N GLU A 225 17.58 -1.27 18.90
CA GLU A 225 16.13 -1.08 18.91
C GLU A 225 15.57 -0.96 17.49
N ALA A 226 16.24 -0.28 16.58
CA ALA A 226 15.90 -0.23 15.18
C ALA A 226 15.86 -1.64 14.55
N GLN A 227 16.88 -2.47 14.80
CA GLN A 227 16.92 -3.87 14.38
C GLN A 227 15.75 -4.67 14.93
N ARG A 228 15.41 -4.48 16.23
CA ARG A 228 14.27 -5.16 16.87
C ARG A 228 12.93 -4.73 16.26
N CYS A 229 12.76 -3.45 15.95
CA CYS A 229 11.57 -2.92 15.30
C CYS A 229 11.39 -3.54 13.91
N PHE A 230 12.42 -3.55 13.07
CA PHE A 230 12.36 -4.17 11.75
C PHE A 230 12.11 -5.68 11.82
N GLN A 231 12.78 -6.38 12.75
CA GLN A 231 12.57 -7.82 12.92
C GLN A 231 11.16 -8.16 13.34
N SER A 232 10.55 -7.39 14.25
CA SER A 232 9.20 -7.67 14.76
C SER A 232 8.09 -7.38 13.75
N ILE A 233 8.26 -6.37 12.90
CA ILE A 233 7.22 -5.91 11.96
C ILE A 233 7.39 -6.54 10.59
N PHE A 234 8.62 -6.58 10.08
CA PHE A 234 8.93 -7.05 8.72
C PHE A 234 9.56 -8.45 8.68
N ASN A 235 9.91 -9.01 9.84
CA ASN A 235 10.67 -10.26 9.95
C ASN A 235 12.00 -10.24 9.17
N MET A 236 12.64 -9.08 9.09
CA MET A 236 13.92 -8.87 8.42
C MET A 236 14.74 -7.76 9.11
N SER A 237 16.04 -7.69 8.81
CA SER A 237 16.88 -6.59 9.29
C SER A 237 16.66 -5.30 8.48
N PRO A 238 17.03 -4.10 9.03
CA PRO A 238 16.99 -2.84 8.28
C PRO A 238 17.74 -2.90 6.94
N ARG A 239 18.92 -3.53 6.93
CA ARG A 239 19.74 -3.69 5.71
C ARG A 239 19.03 -4.53 4.65
N GLN A 240 18.38 -5.63 5.05
CA GLN A 240 17.58 -6.45 4.13
C GLN A 240 16.38 -5.68 3.59
N TYR A 241 15.72 -4.86 4.43
CA TYR A 241 14.63 -4.01 3.99
C TYR A 241 15.09 -3.00 2.93
N ILE A 242 16.19 -2.26 3.19
CA ILE A 242 16.78 -1.30 2.23
C ILE A 242 17.10 -2.00 0.91
N GLN A 243 17.74 -3.17 0.96
CA GLN A 243 18.12 -3.93 -0.23
C GLN A 243 16.89 -4.36 -1.04
N ASN A 244 15.87 -4.89 -0.38
CA ASN A 244 14.62 -5.31 -1.03
C ASN A 244 13.90 -4.11 -1.67
N TYR A 245 13.84 -2.98 -0.98
CA TYR A 245 13.23 -1.77 -1.50
C TYR A 245 13.95 -1.25 -2.75
N ARG A 246 15.29 -1.18 -2.72
CA ARG A 246 16.11 -0.81 -3.88
C ARG A 246 15.87 -1.70 -5.09
N LEU A 247 15.79 -3.01 -4.87
CA LEU A 247 15.55 -3.97 -5.95
C LEU A 247 14.14 -3.85 -6.53
N GLN A 248 13.16 -3.52 -5.69
CA GLN A 248 11.81 -3.27 -6.13
C GLN A 248 11.70 -2.00 -6.97
N VAL A 249 12.31 -0.89 -6.54
CA VAL A 249 12.38 0.34 -7.35
C VAL A 249 13.11 0.09 -8.68
N ALA A 250 14.22 -0.68 -8.64
CA ALA A 250 14.94 -1.05 -9.87
C ALA A 250 14.06 -1.86 -10.83
N GLU A 251 13.25 -2.76 -10.32
CA GLU A 251 12.27 -3.53 -11.09
C GLU A 251 11.27 -2.60 -11.82
N GLU A 252 10.72 -1.62 -11.12
CA GLU A 252 9.81 -0.62 -11.67
C GLU A 252 10.49 0.17 -12.79
N MET A 253 11.71 0.68 -12.54
CA MET A 253 12.47 1.42 -13.55
C MET A 253 12.81 0.55 -14.78
N LEU A 254 13.05 -0.74 -14.60
CA LEU A 254 13.31 -1.67 -15.72
C LEU A 254 12.09 -1.82 -16.64
N LEU A 255 10.88 -1.68 -16.13
CA LEU A 255 9.63 -1.81 -16.87
C LEU A 255 9.16 -0.49 -17.49
N GLU A 256 9.36 0.61 -16.78
CA GLU A 256 8.77 1.91 -17.13
C GLU A 256 9.72 2.83 -17.90
N SER A 257 11.02 2.52 -17.93
CA SER A 257 12.00 3.37 -18.57
C SER A 257 12.88 2.63 -19.57
N ASN A 258 13.44 3.40 -20.53
CA ASN A 258 14.48 2.93 -21.46
C ASN A 258 15.89 3.21 -20.94
N GLU A 259 16.05 3.56 -19.67
CA GLU A 259 17.35 3.80 -19.07
C GLU A 259 18.23 2.55 -19.12
N SER A 260 19.56 2.76 -19.17
CA SER A 260 20.50 1.64 -19.15
C SER A 260 20.40 0.90 -17.80
N ILE A 261 20.64 -0.42 -17.83
CA ILE A 261 20.67 -1.24 -16.60
C ILE A 261 21.70 -0.70 -15.61
N LEU A 262 22.80 -0.16 -16.11
CA LEU A 262 23.82 0.50 -15.30
C LEU A 262 23.26 1.74 -14.59
N SER A 263 22.58 2.63 -15.34
CA SER A 263 21.95 3.84 -14.79
C SER A 263 20.96 3.49 -13.69
N ILE A 264 20.05 2.55 -13.96
CA ILE A 264 19.06 2.09 -12.99
C ILE A 264 19.74 1.54 -11.72
N GLY A 265 20.76 0.70 -11.88
CA GLY A 265 21.51 0.18 -10.73
C GLY A 265 22.11 1.30 -9.88
N MET A 266 22.71 2.30 -10.51
CA MET A 266 23.30 3.45 -9.82
C MET A 266 22.24 4.29 -9.10
N SER A 267 21.13 4.60 -9.75
CA SER A 267 20.01 5.35 -9.16
C SER A 267 19.38 4.62 -7.97
N CYS A 268 19.46 3.29 -7.95
CA CYS A 268 19.02 2.46 -6.83
C CYS A 268 20.12 2.19 -5.77
N GLY A 269 21.23 2.94 -5.78
CA GLY A 269 22.30 2.85 -4.79
C GLY A 269 23.21 1.63 -4.94
N TYR A 270 23.32 1.06 -6.16
CA TYR A 270 24.27 0.01 -6.50
C TYR A 270 25.41 0.57 -7.33
N TYR A 271 26.51 0.94 -6.68
CA TYR A 271 27.70 1.51 -7.36
C TYR A 271 28.53 0.48 -8.13
N ASN A 272 28.21 -0.81 -8.02
CA ASN A 272 28.85 -1.91 -8.74
C ASN A 272 27.81 -2.69 -9.55
N PRO A 273 27.90 -2.70 -10.91
CA PRO A 273 26.93 -3.39 -11.79
C PRO A 273 26.85 -4.90 -11.56
N SER A 274 27.97 -5.53 -11.22
CA SER A 274 27.99 -6.98 -10.94
C SER A 274 27.25 -7.29 -9.63
N HIS A 275 27.38 -6.42 -8.64
CA HIS A 275 26.65 -6.55 -7.38
C HIS A 275 25.16 -6.35 -7.58
N PHE A 276 24.74 -5.33 -8.37
CA PHE A 276 23.37 -5.13 -8.77
C PHE A 276 22.77 -6.36 -9.47
N SER A 277 23.44 -6.84 -10.53
CA SER A 277 22.96 -7.99 -11.30
C SER A 277 22.84 -9.25 -10.45
N LYS A 278 23.78 -9.48 -9.53
CA LYS A 278 23.73 -10.62 -8.60
C LYS A 278 22.57 -10.48 -7.61
N ALA A 279 22.41 -9.32 -7.00
CA ALA A 279 21.33 -9.04 -6.06
C ALA A 279 19.95 -9.16 -6.72
N PHE A 280 19.79 -8.59 -7.92
CA PHE A 280 18.54 -8.68 -8.69
C PHE A 280 18.21 -10.13 -9.09
N ARG A 281 19.22 -10.91 -9.51
CA ARG A 281 19.03 -12.34 -9.81
C ARG A 281 18.59 -13.15 -8.60
N LEU A 282 19.13 -12.87 -7.42
CA LEU A 282 18.70 -13.51 -6.18
C LEU A 282 17.26 -13.12 -5.81
N TYR A 283 16.88 -11.88 -6.12
CA TYR A 283 15.56 -11.34 -5.83
C TYR A 283 14.47 -11.86 -6.79
N ARG A 284 14.76 -11.90 -8.11
CA ARG A 284 13.76 -12.24 -9.17
C ARG A 284 14.02 -13.55 -9.91
N GLY A 285 15.09 -14.26 -9.61
CA GLY A 285 15.46 -15.51 -10.30
C GLY A 285 16.11 -15.31 -11.67
N CYS A 286 16.10 -14.11 -12.26
CA CYS A 286 16.68 -13.79 -13.55
C CYS A 286 17.50 -12.50 -13.51
N SER A 287 18.31 -12.25 -14.55
CA SER A 287 19.09 -11.00 -14.63
C SER A 287 18.19 -9.79 -14.94
N PRO A 288 18.61 -8.55 -14.59
CA PRO A 288 17.88 -7.34 -14.97
C PRO A 288 17.59 -7.24 -16.47
N HIS A 289 18.55 -7.64 -17.31
CA HIS A 289 18.39 -7.66 -18.77
C HIS A 289 17.32 -8.66 -19.22
N ALA A 290 17.38 -9.89 -18.71
CA ALA A 290 16.39 -10.91 -19.02
C ALA A 290 14.99 -10.50 -18.52
N PHE A 291 14.91 -9.89 -17.35
CA PHE A 291 13.66 -9.39 -16.79
C PHE A 291 13.01 -8.33 -17.71
N ARG A 292 13.79 -7.34 -18.17
CA ARG A 292 13.30 -6.32 -19.12
C ARG A 292 12.81 -6.96 -20.43
N GLN A 293 13.57 -7.88 -21.03
CA GLN A 293 13.18 -8.53 -22.28
C GLN A 293 11.91 -9.40 -22.19
N GLN A 294 11.67 -10.00 -21.05
CA GLN A 294 10.47 -10.83 -20.83
C GLN A 294 9.19 -10.00 -20.64
N ASN A 295 9.32 -8.72 -20.33
CA ASN A 295 8.21 -7.84 -20.00
C ASN A 295 8.09 -6.60 -20.92
N SER A 296 8.90 -6.52 -21.99
CA SER A 296 8.87 -5.48 -23.05
C SER A 296 7.95 -5.88 -24.23
#